data_c0f01f6c296de34007feac55b8e1cd9a
#
_entry.id   c0f01f6c296de34007feac55b8e1cd9a
#
_cell.length_a   1.000
_cell.length_b   1.000
_cell.length_c   1.000
_cell.angle_alpha   90.00
_cell.angle_beta   90.00
_cell.angle_gamma   90.00
#
_symmetry.space_group_name_H-M   'P 1'
#
loop_
_entity.id
_entity.type
_entity.pdbx_description
1 polymer ?
#
loop_
_entity_poly.entity_id
_entity_poly.type
_entity_poly.pdbx_seq_one_letter_code
_entity_poly.pdbx_strand_id
1 'polypeptide(L)'
;MSNTRNNNIITRRSALKLLGLTTAALAAGGTSAMLESCTAHGPGKKKNNRIVLYFTGTGNSLYVAKSLAGDNIVSIPAALRDKRYNYEADEIGLVYPKYGPVPQIVQDFLAKARLKCNYFFALITYSHNLKPKDPANLLKVLEGKVKVDYLNGVHMVDNRLYKCDMAQNIKQSGSLNVDAAIAAIKKDIDKSKHYIVEPPTPEPSKGKDQGKKPHGKPEATAQTMFEITEACIGCGICVQVCPRGDYKVVDDVAVAQGPCERCLACAQNCPQLAITPVAGDVNPKARYRNPNVSLREIERSNCQSLIVSPI
;
A
#
# COMPACT_ATOMS: atom_id res chain seq x y z
N MET A 1 -16.60 -59.43 3.63
CA MET A 1 -17.69 -58.44 3.69
C MET A 1 -17.18 -57.10 3.21
N SER A 2 -17.41 -56.81 1.95
CA SER A 2 -16.93 -55.64 1.23
C SER A 2 -17.86 -54.46 1.47
N ASN A 3 -17.30 -53.27 1.76
CA ASN A 3 -18.10 -52.07 1.85
C ASN A 3 -17.46 -51.03 0.91
N THR A 4 -18.02 -50.92 -0.28
CA THR A 4 -17.70 -49.97 -1.35
C THR A 4 -18.35 -48.62 -1.01
N ARG A 5 -17.55 -47.57 -0.83
CA ARG A 5 -18.04 -46.18 -0.76
C ARG A 5 -17.97 -45.56 -2.15
N ASN A 6 -19.11 -45.26 -2.73
CA ASN A 6 -19.27 -44.46 -3.93
C ASN A 6 -18.91 -42.99 -3.64
N ASN A 7 -17.88 -42.48 -4.31
CA ASN A 7 -17.56 -41.05 -4.39
C ASN A 7 -18.17 -40.49 -5.69
N ASN A 8 -19.26 -39.78 -5.57
CA ASN A 8 -19.82 -38.96 -6.66
C ASN A 8 -19.06 -37.65 -6.75
N ILE A 9 -18.15 -37.54 -7.69
CA ILE A 9 -17.50 -36.28 -8.06
C ILE A 9 -18.40 -35.58 -9.08
N ILE A 10 -19.05 -34.50 -8.67
CA ILE A 10 -19.82 -33.62 -9.55
C ILE A 10 -18.82 -32.69 -10.25
N THR A 11 -18.61 -32.90 -11.54
CA THR A 11 -17.79 -32.03 -12.38
C THR A 11 -18.59 -30.82 -12.87
N ARG A 12 -17.93 -29.67 -12.96
CA ARG A 12 -18.50 -28.35 -13.33
C ARG A 12 -19.11 -28.26 -14.75
N ARG A 13 -19.29 -29.35 -15.46
CA ARG A 13 -19.86 -29.37 -16.83
C ARG A 13 -21.36 -29.72 -16.92
N SER A 14 -22.04 -30.04 -15.80
CA SER A 14 -23.45 -30.46 -15.81
C SER A 14 -24.47 -29.38 -15.48
N ALA A 15 -24.06 -28.15 -15.20
CA ALA A 15 -24.95 -27.06 -14.76
C ALA A 15 -25.43 -26.10 -15.90
N LEU A 16 -25.16 -26.42 -17.17
CA LEU A 16 -25.42 -25.51 -18.31
C LEU A 16 -26.44 -26.06 -19.33
N LYS A 17 -27.32 -27.01 -18.94
CA LYS A 17 -28.33 -27.55 -19.84
C LYS A 17 -29.74 -27.64 -19.18
N LEU A 18 -30.26 -26.55 -18.64
CA LEU A 18 -31.68 -26.46 -18.30
C LEU A 18 -32.13 -25.00 -18.27
N LEU A 19 -32.23 -24.37 -19.42
CA LEU A 19 -33.05 -23.18 -19.68
C LEU A 19 -33.15 -23.00 -21.19
N GLY A 20 -34.05 -23.71 -21.77
CA GLY A 20 -34.48 -23.57 -23.16
C GLY A 20 -35.93 -24.00 -23.31
N LEU A 21 -36.70 -23.14 -23.95
CA LEU A 21 -38.01 -23.33 -24.53
C LEU A 21 -39.24 -23.07 -23.62
N THR A 22 -39.87 -21.92 -23.84
CA THR A 22 -41.25 -21.89 -24.35
C THR A 22 -41.55 -20.55 -25.02
N THR A 23 -41.67 -20.58 -26.33
CA THR A 23 -42.34 -19.56 -27.17
C THR A 23 -43.80 -19.99 -27.33
N ALA A 24 -44.74 -19.09 -27.12
CA ALA A 24 -46.03 -19.13 -27.83
C ALA A 24 -46.65 -17.72 -27.89
N ALA A 25 -46.94 -17.31 -29.09
CA ALA A 25 -47.58 -16.07 -29.47
C ALA A 25 -49.07 -16.08 -29.20
N LEU A 26 -49.64 -14.90 -28.97
CA LEU A 26 -51.02 -14.56 -29.47
C LEU A 26 -51.16 -13.05 -29.57
N ALA A 27 -51.54 -12.62 -30.79
CA ALA A 27 -51.85 -11.25 -31.17
C ALA A 27 -53.33 -10.91 -30.83
N ALA A 28 -53.56 -9.70 -30.35
CA ALA A 28 -54.80 -8.93 -30.66
C ALA A 28 -54.70 -7.50 -30.11
N GLY A 29 -54.82 -6.56 -30.95
CA GLY A 29 -55.18 -5.18 -31.08
C GLY A 29 -55.55 -4.37 -29.82
N GLY A 30 -54.99 -3.15 -29.80
CA GLY A 30 -55.40 -2.10 -28.86
C GLY A 30 -54.48 -0.92 -28.97
N THR A 31 -54.85 0.11 -29.77
CA THR A 31 -54.20 1.42 -29.82
C THR A 31 -54.32 2.12 -28.46
N SER A 32 -53.22 2.44 -27.83
CA SER A 32 -53.18 3.38 -26.72
C SER A 32 -51.85 4.14 -26.77
N ALA A 33 -51.98 5.46 -26.66
CA ALA A 33 -51.01 6.49 -26.79
C ALA A 33 -49.67 6.18 -26.07
N MET A 34 -48.58 6.31 -26.81
CA MET A 34 -47.21 6.40 -26.28
C MET A 34 -47.07 7.69 -25.47
N LEU A 35 -47.03 7.59 -24.16
CA LEU A 35 -46.37 8.56 -23.31
C LEU A 35 -44.88 8.17 -23.29
N GLU A 36 -44.14 8.80 -24.19
CA GLU A 36 -42.67 8.80 -24.09
C GLU A 36 -42.25 9.54 -22.80
N SER A 37 -42.04 8.74 -21.76
CA SER A 37 -41.25 9.21 -20.61
C SER A 37 -39.81 9.35 -21.04
N CYS A 38 -39.48 10.51 -21.59
CA CYS A 38 -38.08 10.94 -21.73
C CYS A 38 -37.49 11.12 -20.33
N THR A 39 -37.02 10.05 -19.70
CA THR A 39 -36.03 10.20 -18.65
C THR A 39 -34.75 10.64 -19.31
N ALA A 40 -34.52 11.97 -19.28
CA ALA A 40 -33.24 12.55 -19.62
C ALA A 40 -32.18 11.94 -18.68
N HIS A 41 -31.50 10.90 -19.17
CA HIS A 41 -30.22 10.49 -18.62
C HIS A 41 -29.28 11.67 -18.89
N GLY A 42 -29.10 12.53 -17.89
CA GLY A 42 -28.05 13.53 -17.92
C GLY A 42 -26.71 12.81 -18.22
N PRO A 43 -25.76 13.46 -18.90
CA PRO A 43 -24.51 12.84 -19.25
C PRO A 43 -23.86 12.29 -17.98
N GLY A 44 -23.83 10.96 -17.83
CA GLY A 44 -23.19 10.29 -16.72
C GLY A 44 -21.77 10.82 -16.66
N LYS A 45 -21.36 11.43 -15.53
CA LYS A 45 -19.99 11.90 -15.35
C LYS A 45 -19.07 10.74 -15.70
N LYS A 46 -18.30 10.89 -16.80
CA LYS A 46 -17.26 9.93 -17.18
C LYS A 46 -16.39 9.73 -15.93
N LYS A 47 -16.33 8.51 -15.42
CA LYS A 47 -15.49 8.20 -14.26
C LYS A 47 -14.05 8.47 -14.69
N ASN A 48 -13.38 9.43 -14.04
CA ASN A 48 -11.99 9.76 -14.32
C ASN A 48 -11.13 8.49 -14.21
N ASN A 49 -10.23 8.30 -15.17
CA ASN A 49 -9.22 7.25 -15.08
C ASN A 49 -8.19 7.68 -14.03
N ARG A 50 -8.21 6.98 -12.88
CA ARG A 50 -7.30 7.24 -11.74
C ARG A 50 -6.32 6.10 -11.57
N ILE A 51 -5.03 6.40 -11.52
CA ILE A 51 -3.95 5.47 -11.17
C ILE A 51 -3.34 5.92 -9.84
N VAL A 52 -3.10 4.98 -8.91
CA VAL A 52 -2.41 5.30 -7.65
C VAL A 52 -1.11 4.52 -7.54
N LEU A 53 0.00 5.26 -7.58
CA LEU A 53 1.34 4.77 -7.32
C LEU A 53 1.54 4.66 -5.81
N TYR A 54 2.08 3.55 -5.31
CA TYR A 54 2.26 3.41 -3.87
C TYR A 54 3.53 2.66 -3.49
N PHE A 55 4.02 2.98 -2.28
CA PHE A 55 5.00 2.20 -1.55
C PHE A 55 4.48 1.84 -0.17
N THR A 56 4.69 0.59 0.28
CA THR A 56 4.24 0.12 1.58
C THR A 56 5.23 -0.85 2.22
N GLY A 57 5.41 -0.77 3.55
CA GLY A 57 6.14 -1.79 4.33
C GLY A 57 5.19 -2.82 4.92
N THR A 58 4.18 -2.37 5.66
CA THR A 58 3.26 -3.22 6.46
C THR A 58 1.80 -3.10 6.04
N GLY A 59 1.51 -2.58 4.84
CA GLY A 59 0.17 -2.55 4.26
C GLY A 59 -0.58 -1.23 4.41
N ASN A 60 -0.18 -0.30 5.28
CA ASN A 60 -0.93 0.94 5.52
C ASN A 60 -1.15 1.75 4.23
N SER A 61 -0.09 2.07 3.50
CA SER A 61 -0.21 2.84 2.25
C SER A 61 -0.91 2.06 1.13
N LEU A 62 -0.77 0.72 1.10
CA LEU A 62 -1.49 -0.13 0.17
C LEU A 62 -3.01 -0.08 0.44
N TYR A 63 -3.41 -0.15 1.70
CA TYR A 63 -4.82 -0.02 2.09
C TYR A 63 -5.41 1.31 1.61
N VAL A 64 -4.70 2.42 1.85
CA VAL A 64 -5.12 3.75 1.36
C VAL A 64 -5.20 3.77 -0.17
N ALA A 65 -4.21 3.25 -0.88
CA ALA A 65 -4.19 3.23 -2.34
C ALA A 65 -5.39 2.43 -2.92
N LYS A 66 -5.67 1.24 -2.37
CA LYS A 66 -6.84 0.42 -2.74
C LYS A 66 -8.17 1.16 -2.51
N SER A 67 -8.29 1.86 -1.40
CA SER A 67 -9.51 2.62 -1.05
C SER A 67 -9.78 3.77 -2.03
N LEU A 68 -8.73 4.31 -2.67
CA LEU A 68 -8.85 5.43 -3.61
C LEU A 68 -9.08 4.99 -5.06
N ALA A 69 -8.48 3.89 -5.50
CA ALA A 69 -8.46 3.48 -6.91
C ALA A 69 -8.82 1.99 -7.16
N GLY A 70 -9.21 1.24 -6.14
CA GLY A 70 -9.49 -0.20 -6.29
C GLY A 70 -8.25 -0.95 -6.78
N ASP A 71 -8.39 -1.67 -7.89
CA ASP A 71 -7.31 -2.46 -8.47
C ASP A 71 -6.38 -1.64 -9.39
N ASN A 72 -6.73 -0.38 -9.70
CA ASN A 72 -5.90 0.49 -10.54
C ASN A 72 -4.77 1.14 -9.73
N ILE A 73 -3.96 0.31 -9.12
CA ILE A 73 -2.84 0.69 -8.26
C ILE A 73 -1.54 0.10 -8.78
N VAL A 74 -0.45 0.81 -8.59
CA VAL A 74 0.89 0.41 -9.04
C VAL A 74 1.86 0.44 -7.87
N SER A 75 2.45 -0.70 -7.56
CA SER A 75 3.54 -0.77 -6.59
C SER A 75 4.81 -0.13 -7.16
N ILE A 76 5.39 0.81 -6.44
CA ILE A 76 6.66 1.46 -6.79
C ILE A 76 7.82 0.44 -6.83
N PRO A 77 8.01 -0.47 -5.84
CA PRO A 77 9.00 -1.53 -5.93
C PRO A 77 8.86 -2.41 -7.17
N ALA A 78 7.63 -2.82 -7.49
CA ALA A 78 7.37 -3.61 -8.69
C ALA A 78 7.63 -2.82 -9.98
N ALA A 79 7.26 -1.55 -10.03
CA ALA A 79 7.52 -0.67 -11.17
C ALA A 79 9.02 -0.47 -11.41
N LEU A 80 9.82 -0.34 -10.36
CA LEU A 80 11.29 -0.27 -10.45
C LEU A 80 11.89 -1.56 -10.97
N ARG A 81 11.47 -2.73 -10.44
CA ARG A 81 11.89 -4.05 -10.89
C ARG A 81 11.60 -4.24 -12.37
N ASP A 82 10.37 -3.92 -12.79
CA ASP A 82 9.87 -4.14 -14.15
C ASP A 82 10.24 -3.00 -15.11
N LYS A 83 10.98 -1.99 -14.64
CA LYS A 83 11.41 -0.79 -15.40
C LYS A 83 10.23 -0.05 -16.05
N ARG A 84 9.09 0.01 -15.37
CA ARG A 84 7.88 0.71 -15.83
C ARG A 84 7.86 2.12 -15.26
N TYR A 85 8.06 3.14 -16.09
CA TYR A 85 8.22 4.52 -15.65
C TYR A 85 7.27 5.52 -16.33
N ASN A 86 6.46 5.10 -17.29
CA ASN A 86 5.54 6.00 -18.01
C ASN A 86 4.11 5.76 -17.54
N TYR A 87 3.45 6.81 -17.04
CA TYR A 87 2.07 6.75 -16.56
C TYR A 87 1.30 7.95 -17.10
N GLU A 88 0.16 7.66 -17.75
CA GLU A 88 -0.76 8.66 -18.26
C GLU A 88 -2.18 8.31 -17.80
N ALA A 89 -2.86 9.25 -17.13
CA ALA A 89 -4.23 9.09 -16.64
C ALA A 89 -4.85 10.49 -16.41
N ASP A 90 -6.17 10.56 -16.24
CA ASP A 90 -6.81 11.83 -15.83
C ASP A 90 -6.31 12.25 -14.44
N GLU A 91 -6.16 11.29 -13.52
CA GLU A 91 -5.71 11.51 -12.17
C GLU A 91 -4.59 10.53 -11.80
N ILE A 92 -3.48 11.05 -11.28
CA ILE A 92 -2.40 10.23 -10.73
C ILE A 92 -2.25 10.53 -9.25
N GLY A 93 -2.26 9.48 -8.42
CA GLY A 93 -2.00 9.55 -6.99
C GLY A 93 -0.64 8.98 -6.62
N LEU A 94 -0.04 9.48 -5.54
CA LEU A 94 1.14 8.94 -4.89
C LEU A 94 0.85 8.71 -3.41
N VAL A 95 1.00 7.47 -2.92
CA VAL A 95 0.77 7.11 -1.51
C VAL A 95 1.99 6.42 -0.93
N TYR A 96 2.57 6.96 0.13
CA TYR A 96 3.76 6.37 0.75
C TYR A 96 3.83 6.62 2.27
N PRO A 97 4.56 5.76 3.03
CA PRO A 97 4.70 5.92 4.47
C PRO A 97 5.79 6.93 4.83
N LYS A 98 5.57 7.68 5.92
CA LYS A 98 6.56 8.59 6.49
C LYS A 98 7.59 7.81 7.32
N TYR A 99 8.73 7.51 6.72
CA TYR A 99 9.88 6.91 7.42
C TYR A 99 11.05 7.91 7.64
N GLY A 100 10.74 9.20 7.71
CA GLY A 100 11.69 10.33 7.76
C GLY A 100 11.44 11.26 6.58
N PRO A 101 12.43 11.58 5.74
CA PRO A 101 12.19 12.23 4.45
C PRO A 101 11.40 11.30 3.51
N VAL A 102 11.14 11.75 2.29
CA VAL A 102 10.54 10.88 1.27
C VAL A 102 11.41 9.61 1.15
N PRO A 103 10.84 8.39 1.25
CA PRO A 103 11.61 7.15 1.17
C PRO A 103 12.48 7.10 -0.09
N GLN A 104 13.70 6.59 0.03
CA GLN A 104 14.66 6.60 -1.08
C GLN A 104 14.12 5.84 -2.30
N ILE A 105 13.43 4.73 -2.08
CA ILE A 105 12.81 3.96 -3.17
C ILE A 105 11.75 4.77 -3.94
N VAL A 106 11.03 5.67 -3.27
CA VAL A 106 10.07 6.58 -3.90
C VAL A 106 10.82 7.64 -4.71
N GLN A 107 11.92 8.18 -4.17
CA GLN A 107 12.76 9.15 -4.89
C GLN A 107 13.39 8.51 -6.13
N ASP A 108 13.95 7.29 -6.02
CA ASP A 108 14.55 6.54 -7.13
C ASP A 108 13.55 6.29 -8.28
N PHE A 109 12.31 5.99 -7.92
CA PHE A 109 11.23 5.83 -8.88
C PHE A 109 10.89 7.18 -9.54
N LEU A 110 10.63 8.22 -8.75
CA LEU A 110 10.25 9.54 -9.25
C LEU A 110 11.35 10.18 -10.10
N ALA A 111 12.62 9.85 -9.86
CA ALA A 111 13.73 10.32 -10.69
C ALA A 111 13.62 9.81 -12.14
N LYS A 112 13.00 8.66 -12.37
CA LYS A 112 12.86 7.99 -13.68
C LYS A 112 11.44 8.12 -14.25
N ALA A 113 10.43 8.34 -13.40
CA ALA A 113 9.04 8.35 -13.79
C ALA A 113 8.70 9.57 -14.66
N ARG A 114 7.87 9.32 -15.66
CA ARG A 114 7.17 10.33 -16.47
C ARG A 114 5.69 10.23 -16.16
N LEU A 115 5.18 11.29 -15.53
CA LEU A 115 3.79 11.36 -15.05
C LEU A 115 3.04 12.41 -15.88
N LYS A 116 2.01 11.98 -16.58
CA LYS A 116 1.14 12.87 -17.37
C LYS A 116 -0.29 12.73 -16.86
N CYS A 117 -0.82 13.78 -16.26
CA CYS A 117 -2.18 13.82 -15.72
C CYS A 117 -2.75 15.23 -15.70
N ASN A 118 -4.07 15.33 -15.57
CA ASN A 118 -4.78 16.58 -15.39
C ASN A 118 -4.80 17.01 -13.91
N TYR A 119 -4.73 16.02 -12.99
CA TYR A 119 -4.79 16.24 -11.55
C TYR A 119 -3.85 15.26 -10.83
N PHE A 120 -2.93 15.82 -10.03
CA PHE A 120 -2.00 15.01 -9.24
C PHE A 120 -2.24 15.18 -7.74
N PHE A 121 -2.38 14.07 -7.03
CA PHE A 121 -2.52 14.09 -5.59
C PHE A 121 -1.48 13.21 -4.89
N ALA A 122 -1.12 13.58 -3.66
CA ALA A 122 -0.24 12.79 -2.84
C ALA A 122 -0.77 12.62 -1.43
N LEU A 123 -0.60 11.42 -0.86
CA LEU A 123 -0.96 11.12 0.53
C LEU A 123 0.22 10.52 1.27
N ILE A 124 0.51 11.09 2.45
CA ILE A 124 1.55 10.60 3.35
C ILE A 124 0.87 9.83 4.48
N THR A 125 1.10 8.50 4.57
CA THR A 125 0.65 7.75 5.75
C THR A 125 1.64 7.96 6.90
N TYR A 126 1.15 8.31 8.08
CA TYR A 126 1.98 8.67 9.23
C TYR A 126 1.38 8.15 10.55
N SER A 127 2.18 8.06 11.61
CA SER A 127 1.76 7.47 12.89
C SER A 127 1.60 8.47 14.05
N HIS A 128 2.27 9.60 14.04
CA HIS A 128 2.16 10.58 15.12
C HIS A 128 1.65 11.92 14.60
N ASN A 129 2.47 12.63 13.84
CA ASN A 129 2.12 13.90 13.23
C ASN A 129 2.91 14.14 11.95
N LEU A 130 2.35 14.88 11.05
CA LEU A 130 3.10 15.52 9.99
C LEU A 130 3.81 16.74 10.55
N LYS A 131 5.00 17.02 10.03
CA LYS A 131 5.76 18.25 10.34
C LYS A 131 5.79 19.12 9.07
N PRO A 132 5.96 20.44 9.17
CA PRO A 132 5.98 21.34 8.00
C PRO A 132 6.95 20.89 6.90
N LYS A 133 8.08 20.29 7.29
CA LYS A 133 9.08 19.75 6.34
C LYS A 133 8.61 18.53 5.54
N ASP A 134 7.60 17.79 5.99
CA ASP A 134 7.21 16.55 5.31
C ASP A 134 6.53 16.82 3.95
N PRO A 135 5.49 17.70 3.85
CA PRO A 135 4.99 18.13 2.56
C PRO A 135 6.05 18.91 1.74
N ALA A 136 6.84 19.76 2.37
CA ALA A 136 7.87 20.53 1.67
C ALA A 136 8.94 19.64 1.01
N ASN A 137 9.37 18.56 1.67
CA ASN A 137 10.31 17.60 1.09
C ASN A 137 9.73 16.90 -0.13
N LEU A 138 8.44 16.52 -0.11
CA LEU A 138 7.79 15.89 -1.25
C LEU A 138 7.66 16.87 -2.42
N LEU A 139 7.20 18.09 -2.15
CA LEU A 139 7.07 19.14 -3.18
C LEU A 139 8.41 19.39 -3.88
N LYS A 140 9.52 19.44 -3.13
CA LYS A 140 10.86 19.58 -3.68
C LYS A 140 11.26 18.40 -4.59
N VAL A 141 10.92 17.16 -4.21
CA VAL A 141 11.20 15.96 -5.04
C VAL A 141 10.38 15.96 -6.33
N LEU A 142 9.18 16.54 -6.32
CA LEU A 142 8.27 16.61 -7.48
C LEU A 142 8.47 17.87 -8.33
N GLU A 143 9.31 18.80 -7.90
CA GLU A 143 9.59 20.04 -8.63
C GLU A 143 10.08 19.75 -10.06
N GLY A 144 9.50 20.42 -11.04
CA GLY A 144 9.82 20.21 -12.46
C GLY A 144 9.32 18.88 -13.06
N LYS A 145 8.63 18.03 -12.28
CA LYS A 145 8.11 16.74 -12.75
C LYS A 145 6.59 16.76 -12.94
N VAL A 146 5.86 17.18 -11.93
CA VAL A 146 4.40 17.27 -11.95
C VAL A 146 3.94 18.31 -10.94
N LYS A 147 2.89 19.07 -11.30
CA LYS A 147 2.24 19.99 -10.37
C LYS A 147 1.40 19.20 -9.38
N VAL A 148 1.62 19.44 -8.08
CA VAL A 148 0.81 18.82 -7.02
C VAL A 148 -0.44 19.67 -6.79
N ASP A 149 -1.62 19.11 -7.01
CA ASP A 149 -2.90 19.77 -6.80
C ASP A 149 -3.48 19.49 -5.41
N TYR A 150 -3.24 18.29 -4.87
CA TYR A 150 -3.70 17.91 -3.54
C TYR A 150 -2.62 17.16 -2.79
N LEU A 151 -2.34 17.56 -1.55
CA LEU A 151 -1.46 16.86 -0.63
C LEU A 151 -2.07 16.83 0.75
N ASN A 152 -2.19 15.63 1.32
CA ASN A 152 -2.72 15.43 2.66
C ASN A 152 -2.03 14.26 3.37
N GLY A 153 -2.40 13.99 4.61
CA GLY A 153 -1.91 12.87 5.39
C GLY A 153 -3.03 11.97 5.89
N VAL A 154 -2.71 10.69 6.06
CA VAL A 154 -3.59 9.71 6.70
C VAL A 154 -2.91 9.17 7.94
N HIS A 155 -3.52 9.39 9.11
CA HIS A 155 -3.00 8.86 10.38
C HIS A 155 -3.25 7.36 10.46
N MET A 156 -2.18 6.59 10.67
CA MET A 156 -2.19 5.13 10.65
C MET A 156 -1.44 4.59 11.88
N VAL A 157 -1.56 3.29 12.11
CA VAL A 157 -0.83 2.58 13.17
C VAL A 157 0.67 2.74 12.99
N ASP A 158 1.38 3.04 14.06
CA ASP A 158 2.85 3.04 14.09
C ASP A 158 3.37 1.59 14.02
N ASN A 159 4.22 1.30 13.07
CA ASN A 159 4.80 -0.03 12.87
C ASN A 159 6.23 -0.17 13.40
N ARG A 160 6.74 0.80 14.15
CA ARG A 160 8.14 0.80 14.63
C ARG A 160 8.33 -0.06 15.87
N LEU A 161 8.72 -1.31 15.70
CA LEU A 161 9.00 -2.30 16.77
C LEU A 161 9.91 -1.77 17.88
N TYR A 162 10.88 -0.93 17.53
CA TYR A 162 11.85 -0.33 18.45
C TYR A 162 11.35 0.91 19.18
N LYS A 163 10.10 1.31 18.97
CA LYS A 163 9.46 2.50 19.58
C LYS A 163 8.18 2.17 20.31
N CYS A 164 7.45 1.18 19.84
CA CYS A 164 6.08 0.92 20.25
C CYS A 164 5.87 -0.55 20.59
N ASP A 165 5.14 -0.82 21.67
CA ASP A 165 4.54 -2.12 21.89
C ASP A 165 3.44 -2.34 20.82
N MET A 166 3.66 -3.28 19.91
CA MET A 166 2.74 -3.52 18.80
C MET A 166 1.37 -4.00 19.28
N ALA A 167 1.28 -4.77 20.35
CA ALA A 167 -0.01 -5.24 20.87
C ALA A 167 -0.85 -4.06 21.41
N GLN A 168 -0.23 -3.16 22.15
CA GLN A 168 -0.90 -1.95 22.64
C GLN A 168 -1.27 -1.01 21.49
N ASN A 169 -0.37 -0.83 20.55
CA ASN A 169 -0.56 0.06 19.42
C ASN A 169 -1.71 -0.39 18.51
N ILE A 170 -1.81 -1.70 18.25
CA ILE A 170 -2.93 -2.30 17.52
C ILE A 170 -4.24 -2.07 18.28
N LYS A 171 -4.26 -2.31 19.60
CA LYS A 171 -5.46 -2.10 20.43
C LYS A 171 -5.93 -0.64 20.41
N GLN A 172 -5.01 0.31 20.42
CA GLN A 172 -5.32 1.74 20.37
C GLN A 172 -5.71 2.23 18.97
N SER A 173 -5.38 1.48 17.90
CA SER A 173 -5.63 1.88 16.52
C SER A 173 -7.13 2.03 16.18
N GLY A 174 -8.02 1.36 16.90
CA GLY A 174 -9.47 1.49 16.71
C GLY A 174 -10.01 2.92 16.86
N SER A 175 -9.27 3.80 17.58
CA SER A 175 -9.63 5.22 17.73
C SER A 175 -9.21 6.11 16.56
N LEU A 176 -8.42 5.62 15.61
CA LEU A 176 -7.86 6.45 14.53
C LEU A 176 -8.85 6.85 13.44
N ASN A 177 -10.02 6.21 13.40
CA ASN A 177 -11.08 6.49 12.44
C ASN A 177 -10.60 6.61 10.96
N VAL A 178 -9.71 5.69 10.59
CA VAL A 178 -8.96 5.72 9.32
C VAL A 178 -9.88 5.78 8.11
N ASP A 179 -10.95 4.97 8.12
CA ASP A 179 -11.87 4.86 6.98
C ASP A 179 -12.63 6.16 6.74
N ALA A 180 -13.05 6.85 7.79
CA ALA A 180 -13.69 8.15 7.66
C ALA A 180 -12.71 9.22 7.12
N ALA A 181 -11.45 9.19 7.55
CA ALA A 181 -10.42 10.08 7.01
C ALA A 181 -10.17 9.82 5.52
N ILE A 182 -10.05 8.56 5.12
CA ILE A 182 -9.89 8.18 3.70
C ILE A 182 -11.12 8.61 2.89
N ALA A 183 -12.34 8.38 3.40
CA ALA A 183 -13.56 8.77 2.71
C ALA A 183 -13.66 10.29 2.50
N ALA A 184 -13.29 11.09 3.50
CA ALA A 184 -13.24 12.54 3.38
C ALA A 184 -12.22 13.01 2.34
N ILE A 185 -11.01 12.45 2.37
CA ILE A 185 -9.96 12.73 1.38
C ILE A 185 -10.41 12.32 -0.02
N LYS A 186 -10.99 11.13 -0.17
CA LYS A 186 -11.52 10.66 -1.46
C LYS A 186 -12.56 11.61 -2.02
N LYS A 187 -13.48 12.13 -1.18
CA LYS A 187 -14.48 13.11 -1.57
C LYS A 187 -13.86 14.42 -2.06
N ASP A 188 -12.77 14.87 -1.44
CA ASP A 188 -12.03 16.05 -1.88
C ASP A 188 -11.37 15.81 -3.25
N ILE A 189 -10.72 14.66 -3.44
CA ILE A 189 -10.08 14.27 -4.70
C ILE A 189 -11.12 14.12 -5.82
N ASP A 190 -12.26 13.46 -5.56
CA ASP A 190 -13.34 13.27 -6.54
C ASP A 190 -13.97 14.58 -6.99
N LYS A 191 -13.72 15.69 -6.27
CA LYS A 191 -14.10 17.07 -6.63
C LYS A 191 -12.95 17.87 -7.22
N SER A 192 -11.80 17.25 -7.45
CA SER A 192 -10.56 17.92 -7.90
C SER A 192 -10.19 19.12 -7.03
N LYS A 193 -10.34 19.01 -5.71
CA LYS A 193 -10.03 20.08 -4.77
C LYS A 193 -8.53 20.38 -4.76
N HIS A 194 -8.14 21.64 -4.78
CA HIS A 194 -6.77 22.06 -4.57
C HIS A 194 -6.52 22.27 -3.07
N TYR A 195 -5.57 21.53 -2.51
CA TYR A 195 -5.25 21.63 -1.10
C TYR A 195 -3.86 21.06 -0.80
N ILE A 196 -3.04 21.82 -0.11
CA ILE A 196 -1.76 21.36 0.43
C ILE A 196 -1.83 21.44 1.95
N VAL A 197 -1.64 20.31 2.63
CA VAL A 197 -1.67 20.26 4.09
C VAL A 197 -0.57 21.15 4.68
N GLU A 198 -0.95 22.00 5.64
CA GLU A 198 -0.05 22.82 6.42
C GLU A 198 0.01 22.27 7.86
N PRO A 199 0.94 21.38 8.17
CA PRO A 199 1.06 20.84 9.50
C PRO A 199 1.48 21.94 10.51
N PRO A 200 0.99 21.88 11.74
CA PRO A 200 1.32 22.89 12.76
C PRO A 200 2.84 22.96 12.97
N THR A 201 3.35 24.18 13.05
CA THR A 201 4.73 24.39 13.45
C THR A 201 4.89 23.92 14.90
N PRO A 202 5.85 23.03 15.19
CA PRO A 202 6.06 22.61 16.56
C PRO A 202 6.39 23.84 17.44
N GLU A 203 5.73 23.97 18.58
CA GLU A 203 6.16 24.95 19.56
C GLU A 203 7.64 24.70 19.89
N PRO A 204 8.44 25.76 20.09
CA PRO A 204 9.83 25.61 20.45
C PRO A 204 9.89 24.84 21.78
N SER A 205 10.38 23.60 21.73
CA SER A 205 10.57 22.79 22.93
C SER A 205 11.56 23.51 23.82
N LYS A 206 11.09 23.98 25.00
CA LYS A 206 11.98 24.51 26.07
C LYS A 206 13.03 23.44 26.37
N GLY A 207 14.24 23.66 25.91
CA GLY A 207 15.49 23.07 26.30
C GLY A 207 15.52 21.59 26.62
N LYS A 208 15.82 20.78 25.61
CA LYS A 208 16.83 19.71 25.73
C LYS A 208 17.73 19.85 24.49
N ASP A 209 18.88 20.42 24.71
CA ASP A 209 19.99 20.41 23.76
C ASP A 209 20.33 18.95 23.47
N GLN A 210 19.68 18.37 22.45
CA GLN A 210 20.10 17.10 21.90
C GLN A 210 21.29 17.41 21.03
N GLY A 211 22.47 17.31 21.66
CA GLY A 211 23.75 17.53 21.04
C GLY A 211 23.76 17.09 19.57
N LYS A 212 24.26 17.96 18.70
CA LYS A 212 24.42 17.74 17.26
C LYS A 212 24.99 16.34 17.04
N LYS A 213 24.14 15.37 16.65
CA LYS A 213 24.64 14.07 16.22
C LYS A 213 25.49 14.32 14.99
N PRO A 214 26.69 13.72 14.92
CA PRO A 214 27.64 14.00 13.84
C PRO A 214 26.97 13.75 12.48
N HIS A 215 27.18 14.68 11.56
CA HIS A 215 26.85 14.53 10.15
C HIS A 215 27.67 13.36 9.62
N GLY A 216 27.01 12.30 9.18
CA GLY A 216 27.66 11.12 8.63
C GLY A 216 27.22 9.82 9.28
N LYS A 217 25.88 9.61 9.50
CA LYS A 217 25.43 8.26 9.77
C LYS A 217 25.70 7.41 8.54
N PRO A 218 26.40 6.26 8.70
CA PRO A 218 26.56 5.33 7.60
C PRO A 218 25.18 5.00 7.01
N GLU A 219 25.16 4.82 5.70
CA GLU A 219 23.93 4.39 5.02
C GLU A 219 23.40 3.13 5.70
N ALA A 220 22.11 3.12 6.03
CA ALA A 220 21.54 1.99 6.73
C ALA A 220 21.47 0.81 5.77
N THR A 221 22.15 -0.27 6.11
CA THR A 221 22.01 -1.56 5.44
C THR A 221 21.07 -2.47 6.21
N ALA A 222 20.59 -3.53 5.56
CA ALA A 222 19.77 -4.52 6.24
C ALA A 222 20.55 -5.18 7.39
N GLN A 223 21.88 -5.42 7.24
CA GLN A 223 22.75 -5.98 8.27
C GLN A 223 22.91 -5.08 9.49
N THR A 224 22.95 -3.75 9.31
CA THR A 224 23.09 -2.81 10.42
C THR A 224 21.77 -2.48 11.12
N MET A 225 20.66 -2.83 10.49
CA MET A 225 19.32 -2.54 11.01
C MET A 225 18.68 -3.71 11.73
N PHE A 226 19.04 -4.94 11.35
CA PHE A 226 18.38 -6.16 11.84
C PHE A 226 19.36 -7.25 12.20
N GLU A 227 19.06 -7.95 13.28
CA GLU A 227 19.65 -9.23 13.65
C GLU A 227 18.72 -10.36 13.21
N ILE A 228 19.31 -11.48 12.77
CA ILE A 228 18.59 -12.70 12.43
C ILE A 228 18.96 -13.74 13.47
N THR A 229 17.97 -14.16 14.27
CA THR A 229 18.17 -15.11 15.37
C THR A 229 18.12 -16.57 14.89
N GLU A 230 18.54 -17.50 15.74
CA GLU A 230 18.50 -18.95 15.52
C GLU A 230 17.06 -19.49 15.30
N ALA A 231 16.02 -18.70 15.61
CA ALA A 231 14.65 -19.05 15.30
C ALA A 231 14.33 -19.01 13.79
N CYS A 232 15.27 -18.58 12.95
CA CYS A 232 15.08 -18.56 11.49
C CYS A 232 14.99 -19.98 10.94
N ILE A 233 13.96 -20.23 10.12
CA ILE A 233 13.71 -21.52 9.44
C ILE A 233 13.89 -21.43 7.92
N GLY A 234 14.50 -20.39 7.39
CA GLY A 234 14.74 -20.21 5.95
C GLY A 234 13.50 -20.09 5.08
N CYS A 235 12.33 -19.74 5.61
CA CYS A 235 11.05 -19.73 4.87
C CYS A 235 10.96 -18.73 3.70
N GLY A 236 11.90 -17.81 3.56
CA GLY A 236 12.00 -16.87 2.44
C GLY A 236 11.02 -15.69 2.46
N ILE A 237 10.11 -15.57 3.43
CA ILE A 237 9.15 -14.44 3.48
C ILE A 237 9.87 -13.09 3.49
N CYS A 238 10.99 -12.94 4.21
CA CYS A 238 11.79 -11.72 4.23
C CYS A 238 12.32 -11.34 2.83
N VAL A 239 12.64 -12.32 1.99
CA VAL A 239 13.05 -12.10 0.59
C VAL A 239 11.88 -11.53 -0.22
N GLN A 240 10.68 -12.08 -0.05
CA GLN A 240 9.50 -11.70 -0.83
C GLN A 240 8.91 -10.34 -0.42
N VAL A 241 9.00 -9.99 0.86
CA VAL A 241 8.45 -8.72 1.36
C VAL A 241 9.44 -7.55 1.31
N CYS A 242 10.72 -7.78 0.98
CA CYS A 242 11.71 -6.71 0.94
C CYS A 242 11.60 -5.89 -0.36
N PRO A 243 11.30 -4.58 -0.29
CA PRO A 243 11.16 -3.75 -1.49
C PRO A 243 12.48 -3.48 -2.21
N ARG A 244 13.62 -3.76 -1.56
CA ARG A 244 14.97 -3.60 -2.13
C ARG A 244 15.61 -4.93 -2.56
N GLY A 245 15.02 -6.08 -2.17
CA GLY A 245 15.63 -7.38 -2.41
C GLY A 245 16.87 -7.65 -1.56
N ASP A 246 16.91 -7.08 -0.34
CA ASP A 246 18.07 -7.10 0.55
C ASP A 246 18.26 -8.42 1.31
N TYR A 247 17.44 -9.42 1.06
CA TYR A 247 17.50 -10.71 1.70
C TYR A 247 17.67 -11.85 0.71
N LYS A 248 18.42 -12.85 1.11
CA LYS A 248 18.47 -14.17 0.47
C LYS A 248 18.43 -15.25 1.55
N VAL A 249 18.12 -16.49 1.17
CA VAL A 249 18.25 -17.66 2.03
C VAL A 249 19.50 -18.43 1.62
N VAL A 250 20.36 -18.72 2.58
CA VAL A 250 21.60 -19.51 2.42
C VAL A 250 21.62 -20.52 3.57
N ASP A 251 21.79 -21.79 3.26
CA ASP A 251 21.83 -22.88 4.23
C ASP A 251 20.66 -22.81 5.24
N ASP A 252 19.45 -22.65 4.73
CA ASP A 252 18.18 -22.52 5.48
C ASP A 252 18.12 -21.35 6.47
N VAL A 253 18.99 -20.34 6.32
CA VAL A 253 18.98 -19.12 7.13
C VAL A 253 18.87 -17.89 6.24
N ALA A 254 18.05 -16.93 6.67
CA ALA A 254 17.98 -15.64 5.99
C ALA A 254 19.30 -14.87 6.18
N VAL A 255 19.81 -14.31 5.10
CA VAL A 255 20.99 -13.43 5.12
C VAL A 255 20.59 -12.06 4.60
N ALA A 256 20.82 -11.03 5.42
CA ALA A 256 20.58 -9.64 5.07
C ALA A 256 21.76 -9.06 4.29
N GLN A 257 21.48 -8.24 3.28
CA GLN A 257 22.48 -7.53 2.46
C GLN A 257 21.88 -6.26 1.87
N GLY A 258 22.72 -5.32 1.42
CA GLY A 258 22.26 -4.16 0.65
C GLY A 258 21.60 -3.02 1.47
N PRO A 259 21.17 -1.97 0.78
CA PRO A 259 20.61 -0.75 1.37
C PRO A 259 19.20 -0.98 1.91
N CYS A 260 18.86 -0.38 3.06
CA CYS A 260 17.61 -0.65 3.77
C CYS A 260 16.66 0.56 3.78
N GLU A 261 15.42 0.38 3.33
CA GLU A 261 14.35 1.39 3.43
C GLU A 261 13.83 1.62 4.85
N ARG A 262 14.26 0.82 5.83
CA ARG A 262 13.76 0.87 7.22
C ARG A 262 12.24 0.70 7.34
N CYS A 263 11.64 0.03 6.38
CA CYS A 263 10.18 -0.13 6.27
C CYS A 263 9.61 -1.20 7.21
N LEU A 264 10.48 -2.00 7.83
CA LEU A 264 10.16 -3.08 8.76
C LEU A 264 9.33 -4.23 8.15
N ALA A 265 9.15 -4.30 6.84
CA ALA A 265 8.37 -5.36 6.20
C ALA A 265 8.88 -6.76 6.56
N CYS A 266 10.20 -6.97 6.56
CA CYS A 266 10.83 -8.25 6.92
C CYS A 266 10.55 -8.65 8.37
N ALA A 267 10.79 -7.76 9.35
CA ALA A 267 10.61 -8.03 10.76
C ALA A 267 9.12 -8.21 11.13
N GLN A 268 8.24 -7.38 10.57
CA GLN A 268 6.80 -7.41 10.86
C GLN A 268 6.07 -8.61 10.23
N ASN A 269 6.62 -9.22 9.19
CA ASN A 269 5.99 -10.37 8.53
C ASN A 269 6.75 -11.70 8.77
N CYS A 270 7.80 -11.71 9.59
CA CYS A 270 8.50 -12.94 9.93
C CYS A 270 7.63 -13.86 10.82
N PRO A 271 7.25 -15.07 10.38
CA PRO A 271 6.36 -15.95 11.15
C PRO A 271 7.03 -16.51 12.41
N GLN A 272 8.37 -16.62 12.40
CA GLN A 272 9.16 -17.08 13.52
C GLN A 272 9.67 -15.94 14.42
N LEU A 273 9.29 -14.68 14.13
CA LEU A 273 9.79 -13.51 14.86
C LEU A 273 11.34 -13.41 14.87
N ALA A 274 11.99 -14.11 13.95
CA ALA A 274 13.44 -14.28 13.91
C ALA A 274 14.22 -13.05 13.45
N ILE A 275 13.55 -12.03 12.90
CA ILE A 275 14.18 -10.77 12.45
C ILE A 275 13.83 -9.69 13.44
N THR A 276 14.83 -9.21 14.16
CA THR A 276 14.69 -8.22 15.22
C THR A 276 15.48 -6.95 14.90
N PRO A 277 14.95 -5.76 15.19
CA PRO A 277 15.73 -4.54 15.05
C PRO A 277 16.91 -4.51 16.04
N VAL A 278 18.12 -4.16 15.56
CA VAL A 278 19.30 -3.92 16.42
C VAL A 278 19.03 -2.85 17.50
N ALA A 279 18.16 -1.90 17.22
CA ALA A 279 17.71 -0.88 18.17
C ALA A 279 16.80 -1.41 19.29
N GLY A 280 16.54 -2.72 19.32
CA GLY A 280 15.66 -3.41 20.25
C GLY A 280 14.26 -3.60 19.72
N ASP A 281 13.49 -4.45 20.36
CA ASP A 281 12.07 -4.73 20.09
C ASP A 281 11.29 -4.59 21.40
N VAL A 282 10.37 -3.64 21.46
CA VAL A 282 9.63 -3.32 22.69
C VAL A 282 8.71 -4.48 23.12
N ASN A 283 8.15 -5.20 22.14
CA ASN A 283 7.35 -6.40 22.37
C ASN A 283 7.66 -7.46 21.32
N PRO A 284 8.64 -8.34 21.56
CA PRO A 284 9.08 -9.34 20.58
C PRO A 284 7.98 -10.35 20.15
N LYS A 285 6.89 -10.45 20.93
CA LYS A 285 5.78 -11.36 20.66
C LYS A 285 4.69 -10.78 19.77
N ALA A 286 4.73 -9.49 19.48
CA ALA A 286 3.71 -8.79 18.71
C ALA A 286 4.26 -8.25 17.39
N ARG A 287 3.50 -8.44 16.32
CA ARG A 287 3.79 -7.94 14.96
C ARG A 287 2.57 -7.26 14.38
N TYR A 288 2.81 -6.35 13.45
CA TYR A 288 1.76 -5.59 12.78
C TYR A 288 1.82 -5.72 11.27
N ARG A 289 0.72 -6.08 10.70
CA ARG A 289 0.36 -5.88 9.30
C ARG A 289 -1.02 -5.25 9.29
N ASN A 290 -1.29 -4.34 8.36
CA ASN A 290 -2.62 -3.77 8.22
C ASN A 290 -3.66 -4.91 8.07
N PRO A 291 -4.73 -4.95 8.89
CA PRO A 291 -5.67 -6.08 8.91
C PRO A 291 -6.43 -6.26 7.59
N ASN A 292 -6.53 -5.21 6.79
CA ASN A 292 -7.19 -5.22 5.47
C ASN A 292 -6.24 -5.58 4.32
N VAL A 293 -5.00 -6.01 4.64
CA VAL A 293 -3.98 -6.36 3.66
C VAL A 293 -3.37 -7.71 4.02
N SER A 294 -3.44 -8.66 3.10
CA SER A 294 -2.85 -9.98 3.25
C SER A 294 -1.33 -9.94 3.09
N LEU A 295 -0.64 -10.97 3.62
CA LEU A 295 0.79 -11.15 3.37
C LEU A 295 1.09 -11.23 1.87
N ARG A 296 0.28 -11.97 1.13
CA ARG A 296 0.45 -12.15 -0.32
C ARG A 296 0.37 -10.83 -1.10
N GLU A 297 -0.41 -9.86 -0.64
CA GLU A 297 -0.45 -8.52 -1.25
C GLU A 297 0.83 -7.73 -0.96
N ILE A 298 1.42 -7.87 0.23
CA ILE A 298 2.74 -7.28 0.54
C ILE A 298 3.83 -7.92 -0.34
N GLU A 299 3.83 -9.24 -0.46
CA GLU A 299 4.77 -9.97 -1.33
C GLU A 299 4.67 -9.51 -2.78
N ARG A 300 3.46 -9.46 -3.35
CA ARG A 300 3.24 -8.95 -4.73
C ARG A 300 3.69 -7.52 -4.91
N SER A 301 3.52 -6.70 -3.87
CA SER A 301 3.92 -5.29 -3.91
C SER A 301 5.43 -5.11 -3.90
N ASN A 302 6.15 -5.91 -3.12
CA ASN A 302 7.53 -5.62 -2.76
C ASN A 302 8.55 -6.59 -3.36
N CYS A 303 8.15 -7.81 -3.72
CA CYS A 303 9.08 -8.84 -4.18
C CYS A 303 9.93 -8.36 -5.37
N GLN A 304 11.25 -8.46 -5.23
CA GLN A 304 12.22 -8.10 -6.26
C GLN A 304 12.69 -9.30 -7.10
N SER A 305 12.38 -10.53 -6.69
CA SER A 305 12.64 -11.73 -7.51
C SER A 305 11.57 -11.87 -8.60
N LEU A 306 12.00 -12.19 -9.81
CA LEU A 306 11.09 -12.48 -10.94
C LEU A 306 10.41 -13.86 -10.83
N ILE A 307 10.82 -14.67 -9.86
CA ILE A 307 10.32 -16.03 -9.64
C ILE A 307 9.32 -15.96 -8.48
N VAL A 308 8.08 -15.62 -8.78
CA VAL A 308 6.96 -15.99 -7.90
C VAL A 308 6.62 -17.43 -8.27
N SER A 309 7.24 -18.41 -7.59
CA SER A 309 6.76 -19.78 -7.66
C SER A 309 5.32 -19.82 -7.15
N PRO A 310 4.36 -20.36 -7.89
CA PRO A 310 3.04 -20.62 -7.36
C PRO A 310 3.17 -21.70 -6.29
N ILE A 311 2.86 -21.36 -5.04
CA ILE A 311 2.57 -22.32 -4.00
C ILE A 311 1.09 -22.67 -4.08
#